data_e2ae80fcec2f3b5cb41af0c5801144f2
#
_entry.id   e2ae80fcec2f3b5cb41af0c5801144f2
#
_cell.length_a   1.000
_cell.length_b   1.000
_cell.length_c   1.000
_cell.angle_alpha   90.00
_cell.angle_beta   90.00
_cell.angle_gamma   90.00
#
_symmetry.space_group_name_H-M   'P 1'
#
loop_
_entity.id
_entity.type
_entity.pdbx_description
1 polymer ?
#
loop_
_entity_poly.entity_id
_entity_poly.type
_entity_poly.pdbx_seq_one_letter_code
_entity_poly.pdbx_strand_id
1 'polypeptide(L)'
;MGFEITKETYAGSIKGITIGKGDNVLTVGAQTSYPFYQFEGDMPNKPIIAMEIWDMEPEDWPEAALAPYKDVVSDPAAWAKKCVEDYGAQAIVLQLKSTDPNDKDASADEAAATVKKVLAAINVPLILWGCAVPAKDEEVLKKISEVCEGENLILGPVEEKNYKGIGAAAMGYGHTLISSSPIDVNLAKQVNILLENLGVNLGNVIVDPTTGGLGYGMEYSYSVMERLTQAAMTQGDDKLQNPMINNLGNEVWKCKEAKLTVEDAPELGDPEKRAILMEAVGAVSYLLAGSSILIMRHPESIKLAKSFIDLLSEGGSAMDVAPITKRLDDVEIDFAGLAPAVDLTIEEEKKKPAPAKKAAPAKKEAPKAATPAPEKAAAPKAEVAPAPKEAAPVADPEAQAKAKAEADAKVKADAEAKAKADAEAKVKAEADAKAKTEAEAKAKEAAAKQAEADEASKREADELALKEKRAAERAKAAVAKADAPKAEVKKTAAKINKGMLDRLIDNLDRIHKRAS
;
A
#
# COMPACT_ATOMS: atom_id res chain seq x y z
N MET A 1 17.73 0.16 -41.88
CA MET A 1 17.73 -0.61 -40.64
C MET A 1 16.44 -0.24 -39.91
N GLY A 2 15.56 -1.21 -39.66
CA GLY A 2 14.38 -0.98 -38.83
C GLY A 2 14.80 -0.78 -37.36
N PHE A 3 14.08 0.02 -36.62
CA PHE A 3 14.23 0.16 -35.17
C PHE A 3 13.72 -1.14 -34.52
N GLU A 4 14.57 -1.85 -33.80
CA GLU A 4 14.18 -2.99 -32.98
C GLU A 4 14.02 -2.55 -31.53
N ILE A 5 12.85 -2.79 -30.96
CA ILE A 5 12.60 -2.57 -29.53
C ILE A 5 13.36 -3.64 -28.75
N THR A 6 14.23 -3.24 -27.85
CA THR A 6 14.88 -4.17 -26.92
C THR A 6 13.81 -4.79 -26.01
N LYS A 7 13.83 -6.10 -25.87
CA LYS A 7 12.86 -6.86 -25.04
C LYS A 7 13.60 -7.51 -23.89
N GLU A 8 13.03 -7.39 -22.71
CA GLU A 8 13.47 -8.12 -21.54
C GLU A 8 12.78 -9.50 -21.48
N THR A 9 13.44 -10.44 -20.81
CA THR A 9 12.89 -11.77 -20.52
C THR A 9 12.84 -11.97 -19.02
N TYR A 10 11.74 -12.48 -18.53
CA TYR A 10 11.49 -12.63 -17.11
C TYR A 10 11.62 -14.08 -16.66
N ALA A 11 12.16 -14.29 -15.45
CA ALA A 11 12.32 -15.62 -14.84
C ALA A 11 11.01 -16.18 -14.28
N GLY A 12 10.07 -15.29 -13.95
CA GLY A 12 8.77 -15.61 -13.38
C GLY A 12 7.62 -14.96 -14.12
N SER A 13 6.42 -15.13 -13.57
CA SER A 13 5.17 -14.57 -14.09
C SER A 13 4.21 -14.31 -12.93
N ILE A 14 3.16 -13.54 -13.14
CA ILE A 14 2.08 -13.42 -12.18
C ILE A 14 1.07 -14.56 -12.40
N LYS A 15 0.64 -15.21 -11.34
CA LYS A 15 -0.35 -16.29 -11.38
C LYS A 15 -1.71 -15.77 -11.86
N GLY A 16 -2.41 -16.55 -12.66
CA GLY A 16 -3.82 -16.30 -12.95
C GLY A 16 -4.69 -16.83 -11.82
N ILE A 17 -5.56 -16.00 -11.28
CA ILE A 17 -6.50 -16.37 -10.21
C ILE A 17 -7.92 -16.18 -10.72
N THR A 18 -8.72 -17.23 -10.61
CA THR A 18 -10.14 -17.19 -10.99
C THR A 18 -10.99 -16.89 -9.77
N ILE A 19 -11.78 -15.83 -9.86
CA ILE A 19 -12.70 -15.33 -8.82
C ILE A 19 -14.15 -15.46 -9.27
N GLY A 20 -15.08 -15.60 -8.32
CA GLY A 20 -16.49 -15.78 -8.62
C GLY A 20 -16.87 -17.24 -8.88
N LYS A 21 -18.12 -17.50 -9.30
CA LYS A 21 -18.72 -18.82 -9.42
C LYS A 21 -19.60 -18.94 -10.67
N GLY A 22 -19.67 -20.15 -11.24
CA GLY A 22 -20.56 -20.47 -12.36
C GLY A 22 -20.21 -19.68 -13.63
N ASP A 23 -21.19 -19.01 -14.20
CA ASP A 23 -21.02 -18.16 -15.39
C ASP A 23 -20.45 -16.78 -15.07
N ASN A 24 -20.32 -16.44 -13.79
CA ASN A 24 -19.89 -15.14 -13.28
C ASN A 24 -18.43 -15.16 -12.79
N VAL A 25 -17.57 -15.86 -13.52
CA VAL A 25 -16.15 -15.97 -13.19
C VAL A 25 -15.32 -14.94 -13.95
N LEU A 26 -14.34 -14.38 -13.27
CA LEU A 26 -13.30 -13.54 -13.85
C LEU A 26 -11.93 -14.11 -13.51
N THR A 27 -10.98 -13.98 -14.42
CA THR A 27 -9.59 -14.30 -14.14
C THR A 27 -8.77 -13.02 -14.10
N VAL A 28 -7.96 -12.86 -13.06
CA VAL A 28 -7.06 -11.73 -12.88
C VAL A 28 -5.61 -12.19 -12.86
N GLY A 29 -4.69 -11.33 -13.27
CA GLY A 29 -3.27 -11.71 -13.37
C GLY A 29 -2.95 -12.50 -14.64
N ALA A 30 -2.10 -13.52 -14.54
CA ALA A 30 -1.56 -14.34 -15.62
C ALA A 30 -0.63 -13.60 -16.60
N GLN A 31 -0.15 -12.39 -16.25
CA GLN A 31 0.80 -11.67 -17.09
C GLN A 31 2.22 -12.24 -17.00
N THR A 32 2.92 -12.22 -18.14
CA THR A 32 4.31 -12.63 -18.29
C THR A 32 5.25 -11.46 -18.59
N SER A 33 4.76 -10.22 -18.51
CA SER A 33 5.50 -8.97 -18.63
C SER A 33 5.09 -7.98 -17.55
N TYR A 34 5.81 -6.87 -17.43
CA TYR A 34 5.36 -5.75 -16.61
C TYR A 34 4.02 -5.20 -17.11
N PRO A 35 3.28 -4.46 -16.25
CA PRO A 35 1.95 -3.95 -16.59
C PRO A 35 1.95 -3.18 -17.91
N PHE A 36 1.09 -3.58 -18.83
CA PHE A 36 0.93 -3.01 -20.19
C PHE A 36 2.16 -3.12 -21.13
N TYR A 37 3.23 -3.83 -20.74
CA TYR A 37 4.40 -4.07 -21.59
C TYR A 37 4.17 -5.27 -22.53
N GLN A 38 3.07 -5.22 -23.31
CA GLN A 38 2.68 -6.30 -24.22
C GLN A 38 3.69 -6.57 -25.35
N PHE A 39 4.67 -5.68 -25.55
CA PHE A 39 5.78 -5.91 -26.48
C PHE A 39 6.86 -6.86 -25.93
N GLU A 40 6.87 -7.12 -24.62
CA GLU A 40 7.80 -8.04 -23.94
C GLU A 40 7.19 -9.39 -23.58
N GLY A 41 5.87 -9.45 -23.42
CA GLY A 41 5.16 -10.68 -23.03
C GLY A 41 3.65 -10.51 -23.15
N ASP A 42 2.92 -11.42 -22.50
CA ASP A 42 1.46 -11.48 -22.57
C ASP A 42 0.80 -10.88 -21.34
N MET A 43 -0.32 -10.20 -21.54
CA MET A 43 -1.24 -9.71 -20.51
C MET A 43 -2.66 -10.19 -20.89
N PRO A 44 -2.96 -11.50 -20.69
CA PRO A 44 -4.19 -12.11 -21.19
C PRO A 44 -5.45 -11.62 -20.49
N ASN A 45 -5.33 -11.14 -19.26
CA ASN A 45 -6.43 -10.60 -18.49
C ASN A 45 -6.17 -9.13 -18.22
N LYS A 46 -7.11 -8.27 -18.63
CA LYS A 46 -7.07 -6.85 -18.28
C LYS A 46 -7.28 -6.68 -16.76
N PRO A 47 -6.70 -5.64 -16.14
CA PRO A 47 -7.09 -5.24 -14.80
C PRO A 47 -8.60 -4.97 -14.71
N ILE A 48 -9.22 -5.38 -13.61
CA ILE A 48 -10.65 -5.16 -13.37
C ILE A 48 -10.87 -4.06 -12.32
N ILE A 49 -12.06 -3.45 -12.37
CA ILE A 49 -12.47 -2.47 -11.38
C ILE A 49 -13.67 -3.03 -10.61
N ALA A 50 -13.49 -3.13 -9.29
CA ALA A 50 -14.53 -3.49 -8.34
C ALA A 50 -15.15 -2.23 -7.73
N MET A 51 -16.47 -2.11 -7.73
CA MET A 51 -17.16 -0.97 -7.12
C MET A 51 -17.37 -1.22 -5.62
N GLU A 52 -16.98 -0.23 -4.81
CA GLU A 52 -17.12 -0.27 -3.36
C GLU A 52 -18.52 0.17 -2.94
N ILE A 53 -19.14 -0.66 -2.11
CA ILE A 53 -20.36 -0.35 -1.36
C ILE A 53 -20.12 -0.65 0.13
N TRP A 54 -20.91 -0.05 1.00
CA TRP A 54 -20.87 -0.33 2.43
C TRP A 54 -22.12 -1.13 2.86
N ASP A 55 -21.97 -1.91 3.91
CA ASP A 55 -23.07 -2.65 4.53
C ASP A 55 -23.97 -1.79 5.43
N MET A 56 -23.68 -0.48 5.49
CA MET A 56 -24.46 0.56 6.15
C MET A 56 -24.33 1.89 5.39
N GLU A 57 -25.24 2.82 5.67
CA GLU A 57 -25.18 4.16 5.09
C GLU A 57 -23.95 4.92 5.58
N PRO A 58 -23.09 5.46 4.67
CA PRO A 58 -21.89 6.18 5.05
C PRO A 58 -22.21 7.57 5.63
N GLU A 59 -21.73 7.85 6.83
CA GLU A 59 -21.93 9.17 7.47
C GLU A 59 -20.87 10.21 7.03
N ASP A 60 -19.70 9.76 6.58
CA ASP A 60 -18.52 10.61 6.36
C ASP A 60 -18.15 10.78 4.88
N TRP A 61 -18.93 10.23 3.96
CA TRP A 61 -18.70 10.43 2.53
C TRP A 61 -19.08 11.85 2.11
N PRO A 62 -18.25 12.51 1.29
CA PRO A 62 -18.62 13.79 0.71
C PRO A 62 -19.80 13.64 -0.25
N GLU A 63 -20.55 14.73 -0.43
CA GLU A 63 -21.75 14.72 -1.26
C GLU A 63 -21.49 14.24 -2.70
N ALA A 64 -20.34 14.57 -3.25
CA ALA A 64 -19.91 14.10 -4.58
C ALA A 64 -19.86 12.57 -4.67
N ALA A 65 -19.36 11.88 -3.63
CA ALA A 65 -19.31 10.42 -3.58
C ALA A 65 -20.69 9.79 -3.41
N LEU A 66 -21.59 10.45 -2.66
CA LEU A 66 -22.94 9.96 -2.38
C LEU A 66 -23.92 10.22 -3.53
N ALA A 67 -23.70 11.27 -4.31
CA ALA A 67 -24.64 11.74 -5.35
C ALA A 67 -25.08 10.62 -6.32
N PRO A 68 -24.23 9.69 -6.77
CA PRO A 68 -24.63 8.58 -7.62
C PRO A 68 -25.57 7.57 -6.97
N TYR A 69 -25.62 7.50 -5.63
CA TYR A 69 -26.21 6.41 -4.85
C TYR A 69 -27.31 6.84 -3.88
N LYS A 70 -27.70 8.13 -3.86
CA LYS A 70 -28.66 8.71 -2.91
C LYS A 70 -30.00 7.95 -2.80
N ASP A 71 -30.39 7.27 -3.85
CA ASP A 71 -31.64 6.51 -3.95
C ASP A 71 -31.54 5.08 -3.40
N VAL A 72 -30.32 4.54 -3.22
CA VAL A 72 -30.09 3.13 -2.84
C VAL A 72 -29.14 2.95 -1.68
N VAL A 73 -28.48 3.99 -1.21
CA VAL A 73 -27.37 3.93 -0.22
C VAL A 73 -27.76 3.27 1.12
N SER A 74 -29.05 3.26 1.46
CA SER A 74 -29.57 2.64 2.68
C SER A 74 -29.82 1.12 2.56
N ASP A 75 -29.80 0.56 1.35
CA ASP A 75 -29.95 -0.88 1.10
C ASP A 75 -28.75 -1.41 0.31
N PRO A 76 -27.82 -2.13 0.95
CA PRO A 76 -26.62 -2.68 0.31
C PRO A 76 -26.92 -3.58 -0.89
N ALA A 77 -28.03 -4.32 -0.89
CA ALA A 77 -28.41 -5.17 -2.02
C ALA A 77 -28.88 -4.36 -3.23
N ALA A 78 -29.70 -3.34 -3.00
CA ALA A 78 -30.13 -2.42 -4.05
C ALA A 78 -28.95 -1.59 -4.58
N TRP A 79 -28.05 -1.19 -3.69
CA TRP A 79 -26.83 -0.46 -4.06
C TRP A 79 -25.91 -1.32 -4.93
N ALA A 80 -25.62 -2.55 -4.53
CA ALA A 80 -24.84 -3.50 -5.32
C ALA A 80 -25.46 -3.73 -6.71
N LYS A 81 -26.78 -3.96 -6.76
CA LYS A 81 -27.52 -4.15 -8.00
C LYS A 81 -27.37 -2.95 -8.94
N LYS A 82 -27.55 -1.73 -8.41
CA LYS A 82 -27.37 -0.50 -9.19
C LYS A 82 -25.94 -0.37 -9.75
N CYS A 83 -24.91 -0.70 -8.95
CA CYS A 83 -23.53 -0.69 -9.42
C CYS A 83 -23.30 -1.64 -10.62
N VAL A 84 -23.97 -2.80 -10.62
CA VAL A 84 -23.87 -3.77 -11.72
C VAL A 84 -24.68 -3.32 -12.93
N GLU A 85 -25.96 -2.99 -12.74
CA GLU A 85 -26.89 -2.74 -13.83
C GLU A 85 -26.68 -1.36 -14.48
N ASP A 86 -26.50 -0.29 -13.68
CA ASP A 86 -26.41 1.08 -14.19
C ASP A 86 -24.96 1.49 -14.53
N TYR A 87 -23.98 0.99 -13.76
CA TYR A 87 -22.58 1.41 -13.90
C TYR A 87 -21.65 0.32 -14.46
N GLY A 88 -22.17 -0.89 -14.70
CA GLY A 88 -21.43 -1.98 -15.33
C GLY A 88 -20.24 -2.42 -14.47
N ALA A 89 -20.46 -2.57 -13.16
CA ALA A 89 -19.45 -3.08 -12.25
C ALA A 89 -19.06 -4.51 -12.63
N GLN A 90 -17.76 -4.79 -12.72
CA GLN A 90 -17.23 -6.12 -13.02
C GLN A 90 -17.15 -7.00 -11.77
N ALA A 91 -17.00 -6.39 -10.60
CA ALA A 91 -17.04 -7.01 -9.29
C ALA A 91 -17.56 -5.99 -8.27
N ILE A 92 -18.06 -6.46 -7.14
CA ILE A 92 -18.51 -5.62 -6.03
C ILE A 92 -17.58 -5.86 -4.83
N VAL A 93 -17.21 -4.79 -4.15
CA VAL A 93 -16.59 -4.86 -2.81
C VAL A 93 -17.61 -4.42 -1.79
N LEU A 94 -17.97 -5.32 -0.89
CA LEU A 94 -18.79 -5.01 0.27
C LEU A 94 -17.86 -4.75 1.46
N GLN A 95 -17.78 -3.48 1.85
CA GLN A 95 -17.06 -3.06 3.04
C GLN A 95 -17.94 -3.35 4.26
N LEU A 96 -17.48 -4.23 5.15
CA LEU A 96 -18.18 -4.61 6.38
C LEU A 96 -17.99 -3.57 7.48
N LYS A 97 -18.42 -2.34 7.21
CA LYS A 97 -18.21 -1.20 8.11
C LYS A 97 -19.06 -1.29 9.37
N SER A 98 -20.25 -1.87 9.27
CA SER A 98 -21.15 -2.05 10.41
C SER A 98 -20.56 -2.95 11.52
N THR A 99 -19.56 -3.76 11.20
CA THR A 99 -18.92 -4.69 12.16
C THR A 99 -17.84 -4.02 13.01
N ASP A 100 -17.51 -2.74 12.76
CA ASP A 100 -16.51 -2.02 13.55
C ASP A 100 -16.96 -1.92 15.01
N PRO A 101 -16.16 -2.45 15.97
CA PRO A 101 -16.50 -2.39 17.40
C PRO A 101 -16.58 -0.96 17.97
N ASN A 102 -15.97 0.01 17.28
CA ASN A 102 -16.00 1.43 17.69
C ASN A 102 -17.19 2.19 17.11
N ASP A 103 -18.02 1.55 16.29
CA ASP A 103 -19.18 2.16 15.64
C ASP A 103 -20.44 1.32 15.98
N LYS A 104 -20.95 0.52 15.04
CA LYS A 104 -22.20 -0.22 15.18
C LYS A 104 -22.04 -1.59 15.84
N ASP A 105 -20.84 -2.17 15.80
CA ASP A 105 -20.48 -3.49 16.34
C ASP A 105 -21.46 -4.59 15.95
N ALA A 106 -21.90 -4.59 14.68
CA ALA A 106 -22.81 -5.61 14.18
C ALA A 106 -22.23 -7.03 14.36
N SER A 107 -23.10 -7.98 14.66
CA SER A 107 -22.71 -9.37 14.86
C SER A 107 -22.31 -10.06 13.56
N ALA A 108 -21.56 -11.17 13.67
CA ALA A 108 -21.19 -11.98 12.51
C ALA A 108 -22.42 -12.55 11.77
N ASP A 109 -23.51 -12.85 12.48
CA ASP A 109 -24.76 -13.34 11.86
C ASP A 109 -25.49 -12.24 11.07
N GLU A 110 -25.51 -10.99 11.56
CA GLU A 110 -26.07 -9.84 10.84
C GLU A 110 -25.28 -9.54 9.58
N ALA A 111 -23.94 -9.51 9.68
CA ALA A 111 -23.06 -9.34 8.54
C ALA A 111 -23.26 -10.45 7.49
N ALA A 112 -23.33 -11.71 7.91
CA ALA A 112 -23.57 -12.85 7.03
C ALA A 112 -24.95 -12.77 6.34
N ALA A 113 -25.98 -12.29 7.03
CA ALA A 113 -27.30 -12.09 6.44
C ALA A 113 -27.27 -10.99 5.37
N THR A 114 -26.52 -9.89 5.59
CA THR A 114 -26.32 -8.82 4.61
C THR A 114 -25.56 -9.32 3.38
N VAL A 115 -24.48 -10.08 3.57
CA VAL A 115 -23.72 -10.70 2.47
C VAL A 115 -24.61 -11.58 1.60
N LYS A 116 -25.46 -12.42 2.20
CA LYS A 116 -26.41 -13.27 1.44
C LYS A 116 -27.42 -12.47 0.62
N LYS A 117 -27.91 -11.36 1.16
CA LYS A 117 -28.81 -10.46 0.41
C LYS A 117 -28.12 -9.83 -0.79
N VAL A 118 -26.88 -9.37 -0.61
CA VAL A 118 -26.06 -8.80 -1.68
C VAL A 118 -25.79 -9.86 -2.74
N LEU A 119 -25.32 -11.06 -2.36
CA LEU A 119 -25.06 -12.17 -3.30
C LEU A 119 -26.30 -12.53 -4.13
N ALA A 120 -27.48 -12.52 -3.54
CA ALA A 120 -28.72 -12.81 -4.26
C ALA A 120 -29.12 -11.70 -5.25
N ALA A 121 -28.60 -10.49 -5.09
CA ALA A 121 -28.93 -9.33 -5.91
C ALA A 121 -27.99 -9.10 -7.11
N ILE A 122 -26.82 -9.74 -7.12
CA ILE A 122 -25.77 -9.53 -8.13
C ILE A 122 -25.38 -10.81 -8.86
N ASN A 123 -24.84 -10.64 -10.05
CA ASN A 123 -24.33 -11.72 -10.89
C ASN A 123 -22.82 -11.51 -11.24
N VAL A 124 -22.07 -10.87 -10.36
CA VAL A 124 -20.63 -10.61 -10.49
C VAL A 124 -19.90 -11.08 -9.23
N PRO A 125 -18.58 -11.28 -9.26
CA PRO A 125 -17.81 -11.67 -8.08
C PRO A 125 -17.98 -10.69 -6.92
N LEU A 126 -18.06 -11.21 -5.70
CA LEU A 126 -18.17 -10.42 -4.47
C LEU A 126 -16.88 -10.51 -3.64
N ILE A 127 -16.33 -9.36 -3.34
CA ILE A 127 -15.17 -9.17 -2.46
C ILE A 127 -15.69 -8.65 -1.12
N LEU A 128 -15.24 -9.24 -0.03
CA LEU A 128 -15.56 -8.81 1.32
C LEU A 128 -14.34 -8.14 1.94
N TRP A 129 -14.53 -6.92 2.41
CA TRP A 129 -13.48 -6.16 3.07
C TRP A 129 -13.86 -5.89 4.52
N GLY A 130 -13.06 -6.37 5.47
CA GLY A 130 -13.30 -6.25 6.90
C GLY A 130 -13.19 -4.81 7.43
N CYS A 131 -13.48 -4.64 8.72
CA CYS A 131 -13.45 -3.34 9.40
C CYS A 131 -12.05 -2.91 9.86
N ALA A 132 -11.01 -3.68 9.56
CA ALA A 132 -9.61 -3.48 9.98
C ALA A 132 -9.37 -3.72 11.49
N VAL A 133 -10.22 -4.49 12.15
CA VAL A 133 -10.01 -5.00 13.50
C VAL A 133 -9.79 -6.50 13.43
N PRO A 134 -8.53 -7.00 13.49
CA PRO A 134 -8.19 -8.39 13.14
C PRO A 134 -9.00 -9.47 13.87
N ALA A 135 -9.31 -9.28 15.16
CA ALA A 135 -10.09 -10.24 15.93
C ALA A 135 -11.57 -10.28 15.50
N LYS A 136 -12.16 -9.11 15.21
CA LYS A 136 -13.53 -9.00 14.72
C LYS A 136 -13.64 -9.52 13.29
N ASP A 137 -12.70 -9.14 12.45
CA ASP A 137 -12.63 -9.61 11.06
C ASP A 137 -12.50 -11.14 10.99
N GLU A 138 -11.70 -11.75 11.89
CA GLU A 138 -11.60 -13.21 11.95
C GLU A 138 -12.95 -13.85 12.30
N GLU A 139 -13.65 -13.36 13.32
CA GLU A 139 -14.97 -13.86 13.73
C GLU A 139 -15.99 -13.75 12.59
N VAL A 140 -16.10 -12.56 12.00
CA VAL A 140 -17.09 -12.24 10.97
C VAL A 140 -16.80 -13.00 9.67
N LEU A 141 -15.57 -12.98 9.17
CA LEU A 141 -15.23 -13.64 7.91
C LEU A 141 -15.28 -15.17 8.01
N LYS A 142 -14.98 -15.75 9.16
CA LYS A 142 -15.20 -17.20 9.40
C LYS A 142 -16.67 -17.56 9.30
N LYS A 143 -17.55 -16.78 9.94
CA LYS A 143 -18.99 -17.02 9.88
C LYS A 143 -19.55 -16.88 8.47
N ILE A 144 -19.12 -15.83 7.75
CA ILE A 144 -19.52 -15.63 6.35
C ILE A 144 -19.03 -16.78 5.47
N SER A 145 -17.79 -17.24 5.67
CA SER A 145 -17.23 -18.37 4.91
C SER A 145 -18.09 -19.62 5.05
N GLU A 146 -18.49 -19.95 6.29
CA GLU A 146 -19.35 -21.09 6.58
C GLU A 146 -20.70 -20.99 5.85
N VAL A 147 -21.39 -19.86 5.97
CA VAL A 147 -22.76 -19.70 5.46
C VAL A 147 -22.82 -19.45 3.93
N CYS A 148 -21.68 -19.14 3.32
CA CYS A 148 -21.52 -18.93 1.87
C CYS A 148 -20.59 -19.96 1.23
N GLU A 149 -20.57 -21.20 1.77
CA GLU A 149 -19.76 -22.30 1.24
C GLU A 149 -19.91 -22.46 -0.26
N GLY A 150 -18.77 -22.56 -0.97
CA GLY A 150 -18.70 -22.77 -2.40
C GLY A 150 -19.08 -21.58 -3.29
N GLU A 151 -19.31 -20.38 -2.72
CA GLU A 151 -19.56 -19.15 -3.49
C GLU A 151 -18.28 -18.50 -4.04
N ASN A 152 -17.09 -19.02 -3.69
CA ASN A 152 -15.79 -18.48 -4.05
C ASN A 152 -15.71 -16.97 -3.85
N LEU A 153 -16.09 -16.53 -2.64
CA LEU A 153 -15.92 -15.14 -2.19
C LEU A 153 -14.44 -14.80 -2.09
N ILE A 154 -14.12 -13.52 -2.21
CA ILE A 154 -12.78 -13.01 -1.94
C ILE A 154 -12.81 -12.35 -0.55
N LEU A 155 -12.01 -12.86 0.39
CA LEU A 155 -12.06 -12.51 1.79
C LEU A 155 -10.80 -11.79 2.23
N GLY A 156 -10.94 -10.66 2.87
CA GLY A 156 -9.81 -9.93 3.45
C GLY A 156 -10.19 -8.63 4.17
N PRO A 157 -9.18 -7.91 4.64
CA PRO A 157 -7.75 -8.24 4.60
C PRO A 157 -7.35 -9.35 5.58
N VAL A 158 -6.41 -10.22 5.16
CA VAL A 158 -5.82 -11.26 5.99
C VAL A 158 -4.41 -10.85 6.34
N GLU A 159 -4.15 -10.68 7.62
CA GLU A 159 -2.88 -10.25 8.20
C GLU A 159 -2.22 -11.34 9.03
N GLU A 160 -0.98 -11.11 9.49
CA GLU A 160 -0.26 -12.03 10.38
C GLU A 160 -1.06 -12.42 11.65
N LYS A 161 -1.93 -11.53 12.13
CA LYS A 161 -2.70 -11.75 13.37
C LYS A 161 -3.90 -12.67 13.21
N ASN A 162 -4.53 -12.73 12.02
CA ASN A 162 -5.79 -13.44 11.77
C ASN A 162 -5.70 -14.53 10.68
N TYR A 163 -4.51 -14.74 10.06
CA TYR A 163 -4.35 -15.65 8.92
C TYR A 163 -4.78 -17.10 9.22
N LYS A 164 -4.62 -17.56 10.47
CA LYS A 164 -4.95 -18.94 10.83
C LYS A 164 -6.44 -19.23 10.74
N GLY A 165 -7.24 -18.38 11.36
CA GLY A 165 -8.68 -18.56 11.40
C GLY A 165 -9.34 -18.35 10.05
N ILE A 166 -9.03 -17.23 9.39
CA ILE A 166 -9.61 -16.91 8.08
C ILE A 166 -9.07 -17.86 7.00
N GLY A 167 -7.77 -18.17 7.02
CA GLY A 167 -7.16 -19.11 6.07
C GLY A 167 -7.74 -20.51 6.15
N ALA A 168 -7.95 -21.05 7.36
CA ALA A 168 -8.58 -22.36 7.56
C ALA A 168 -10.04 -22.37 7.07
N ALA A 169 -10.81 -21.31 7.34
CA ALA A 169 -12.18 -21.18 6.88
C ALA A 169 -12.24 -21.07 5.34
N ALA A 170 -11.40 -20.25 4.73
CA ALA A 170 -11.37 -20.11 3.28
C ALA A 170 -11.02 -21.43 2.56
N MET A 171 -10.06 -22.21 3.10
CA MET A 171 -9.75 -23.54 2.57
C MET A 171 -10.92 -24.52 2.72
N GLY A 172 -11.55 -24.52 3.91
CA GLY A 172 -12.64 -25.46 4.21
C GLY A 172 -13.89 -25.24 3.38
N TYR A 173 -14.19 -23.98 3.07
CA TYR A 173 -15.43 -23.57 2.41
C TYR A 173 -15.25 -23.06 0.96
N GLY A 174 -14.03 -23.09 0.43
CA GLY A 174 -13.76 -22.82 -1.00
C GLY A 174 -13.77 -21.34 -1.37
N HIS A 175 -12.99 -20.51 -0.66
CA HIS A 175 -12.89 -19.07 -0.89
C HIS A 175 -11.46 -18.63 -1.28
N THR A 176 -11.36 -17.47 -1.92
CA THR A 176 -10.10 -16.78 -2.24
C THR A 176 -9.76 -15.79 -1.13
N LEU A 177 -8.47 -15.57 -0.87
CA LEU A 177 -7.99 -14.70 0.21
C LEU A 177 -7.32 -13.44 -0.33
N ILE A 178 -7.42 -12.34 0.43
CA ILE A 178 -6.62 -11.15 0.25
C ILE A 178 -5.57 -11.13 1.37
N SER A 179 -4.32 -11.44 1.01
CA SER A 179 -3.17 -11.35 1.90
C SER A 179 -2.72 -9.89 1.98
N SER A 180 -2.88 -9.26 3.14
CA SER A 180 -2.54 -7.86 3.36
C SER A 180 -1.29 -7.72 4.23
N SER A 181 -0.45 -6.75 3.85
CA SER A 181 0.75 -6.41 4.60
C SER A 181 0.90 -4.88 4.64
N PRO A 182 1.42 -4.30 5.73
CA PRO A 182 1.86 -2.92 5.68
C PRO A 182 2.92 -2.78 4.59
N ILE A 183 3.03 -1.62 3.97
CA ILE A 183 3.88 -1.25 2.82
C ILE A 183 5.31 -1.84 2.90
N ASP A 184 5.43 -3.18 2.85
CA ASP A 184 6.68 -3.92 3.00
C ASP A 184 6.65 -5.24 2.22
N VAL A 185 7.64 -5.42 1.32
CA VAL A 185 7.78 -6.62 0.46
C VAL A 185 8.04 -7.88 1.28
N ASN A 186 8.85 -7.78 2.36
CA ASN A 186 9.21 -8.94 3.17
C ASN A 186 8.02 -9.43 4.01
N LEU A 187 7.22 -8.49 4.52
CA LEU A 187 6.00 -8.83 5.26
C LEU A 187 4.96 -9.45 4.32
N ALA A 188 4.78 -8.93 3.11
CA ALA A 188 3.92 -9.54 2.09
C ALA A 188 4.33 -10.99 1.81
N LYS A 189 5.63 -11.23 1.59
CA LYS A 189 6.17 -12.57 1.42
C LYS A 189 5.94 -13.44 2.66
N GLN A 190 6.13 -12.89 3.85
CA GLN A 190 5.93 -13.61 5.11
C GLN A 190 4.49 -14.07 5.29
N VAL A 191 3.49 -13.22 5.05
CA VAL A 191 2.08 -13.59 5.15
C VAL A 191 1.74 -14.70 4.15
N ASN A 192 2.22 -14.63 2.91
CA ASN A 192 2.04 -15.67 1.91
C ASN A 192 2.67 -17.00 2.35
N ILE A 193 3.88 -16.98 2.94
CA ILE A 193 4.53 -18.17 3.50
C ILE A 193 3.72 -18.74 4.67
N LEU A 194 3.18 -17.90 5.55
CA LEU A 194 2.33 -18.33 6.65
C LEU A 194 1.05 -19.01 6.17
N LEU A 195 0.40 -18.46 5.14
CA LEU A 195 -0.77 -19.05 4.49
C LEU A 195 -0.43 -20.39 3.83
N GLU A 196 0.68 -20.47 3.10
CA GLU A 196 1.15 -21.71 2.47
C GLU A 196 1.46 -22.79 3.52
N ASN A 197 2.14 -22.45 4.62
CA ASN A 197 2.44 -23.35 5.71
C ASN A 197 1.15 -23.85 6.42
N LEU A 198 0.07 -23.08 6.40
CA LEU A 198 -1.23 -23.49 6.87
C LEU A 198 -1.90 -24.50 5.91
N GLY A 199 -1.44 -24.56 4.65
CA GLY A 199 -2.00 -25.40 3.59
C GLY A 199 -2.82 -24.66 2.54
N VAL A 200 -2.89 -23.33 2.61
CA VAL A 200 -3.57 -22.51 1.60
C VAL A 200 -2.81 -22.58 0.28
N ASN A 201 -3.53 -22.87 -0.81
CA ASN A 201 -2.95 -22.78 -2.14
C ASN A 201 -2.74 -21.29 -2.52
N LEU A 202 -1.50 -20.88 -2.77
CA LEU A 202 -1.20 -19.51 -3.20
C LEU A 202 -1.83 -19.15 -4.56
N GLY A 203 -2.35 -20.11 -5.33
CA GLY A 203 -3.21 -19.87 -6.49
C GLY A 203 -4.58 -19.29 -6.14
N ASN A 204 -4.95 -19.22 -4.86
CA ASN A 204 -6.18 -18.60 -4.35
C ASN A 204 -5.88 -17.42 -3.41
N VAL A 205 -4.74 -16.77 -3.58
CA VAL A 205 -4.33 -15.61 -2.77
C VAL A 205 -4.04 -14.41 -3.66
N ILE A 206 -4.69 -13.30 -3.39
CA ILE A 206 -4.47 -11.99 -3.99
C ILE A 206 -3.72 -11.15 -2.95
N VAL A 207 -2.73 -10.34 -3.37
CA VAL A 207 -1.93 -9.54 -2.46
C VAL A 207 -2.47 -8.11 -2.39
N ASP A 208 -2.73 -7.63 -1.17
CA ASP A 208 -2.94 -6.22 -0.87
C ASP A 208 -1.65 -5.63 -0.29
N PRO A 209 -0.92 -4.81 -1.07
CA PRO A 209 0.32 -4.18 -0.60
C PRO A 209 0.09 -2.97 0.31
N THR A 210 -1.12 -2.72 0.74
CA THR A 210 -1.65 -1.50 1.35
C THR A 210 -1.67 -0.31 0.38
N THR A 211 -2.80 0.35 0.30
CA THR A 211 -3.00 1.50 -0.59
C THR A 211 -2.72 2.79 0.16
N GLY A 212 -1.80 3.61 -0.33
CA GLY A 212 -1.52 4.96 0.17
C GLY A 212 -2.39 6.01 -0.52
N GLY A 213 -2.73 7.08 0.20
CA GLY A 213 -3.49 8.19 -0.35
C GLY A 213 -2.67 9.08 -1.30
N LEU A 214 -3.36 9.76 -2.22
CA LEU A 214 -2.77 10.80 -3.05
C LEU A 214 -2.22 11.93 -2.17
N GLY A 215 -1.00 12.36 -2.48
CA GLY A 215 -0.31 13.42 -1.74
C GLY A 215 0.39 12.96 -0.46
N TYR A 216 0.06 11.79 0.07
CA TYR A 216 0.75 11.20 1.21
C TYR A 216 0.62 9.68 1.23
N GLY A 217 1.70 8.98 0.94
CA GLY A 217 1.78 7.52 1.04
C GLY A 217 1.67 6.77 -0.28
N MET A 218 1.08 7.33 -1.33
CA MET A 218 0.97 6.69 -2.64
C MET A 218 2.34 6.29 -3.21
N GLU A 219 3.35 7.15 -3.04
CA GLU A 219 4.72 6.90 -3.49
C GLU A 219 5.36 5.68 -2.83
N TYR A 220 5.03 5.41 -1.57
CA TYR A 220 5.52 4.22 -0.87
C TYR A 220 4.82 2.97 -1.39
N SER A 221 3.49 2.99 -1.52
CA SER A 221 2.71 1.88 -2.07
C SER A 221 3.13 1.57 -3.50
N TYR A 222 3.28 2.59 -4.36
CA TYR A 222 3.78 2.44 -5.71
C TYR A 222 5.16 1.75 -5.74
N SER A 223 6.11 2.24 -4.94
CA SER A 223 7.45 1.66 -4.83
C SER A 223 7.45 0.21 -4.33
N VAL A 224 6.56 -0.14 -3.39
CA VAL A 224 6.42 -1.52 -2.90
C VAL A 224 5.82 -2.41 -3.99
N MET A 225 4.81 -1.96 -4.70
CA MET A 225 4.19 -2.71 -5.80
C MET A 225 5.17 -3.00 -6.93
N GLU A 226 5.98 -2.03 -7.34
CA GLU A 226 7.06 -2.27 -8.32
C GLU A 226 8.08 -3.30 -7.82
N ARG A 227 8.47 -3.22 -6.55
CA ARG A 227 9.41 -4.20 -5.96
C ARG A 227 8.80 -5.59 -5.82
N LEU A 228 7.51 -5.71 -5.52
CA LEU A 228 6.78 -6.98 -5.54
C LEU A 228 6.77 -7.58 -6.95
N THR A 229 6.43 -6.76 -7.94
CA THR A 229 6.45 -7.16 -9.36
C THR A 229 7.86 -7.56 -9.80
N GLN A 230 8.90 -6.81 -9.42
CA GLN A 230 10.29 -7.14 -9.74
C GLN A 230 10.72 -8.46 -9.08
N ALA A 231 10.35 -8.70 -7.83
CA ALA A 231 10.66 -9.96 -7.15
C ALA A 231 9.94 -11.14 -7.82
N ALA A 232 8.67 -10.97 -8.19
CA ALA A 232 7.87 -11.97 -8.87
C ALA A 232 8.40 -12.29 -10.28
N MET A 233 8.65 -11.26 -11.09
CA MET A 233 8.96 -11.39 -12.51
C MET A 233 10.46 -11.63 -12.76
N THR A 234 11.32 -10.74 -12.23
CA THR A 234 12.75 -10.76 -12.54
C THR A 234 13.51 -11.78 -11.71
N GLN A 235 13.16 -11.92 -10.42
CA GLN A 235 13.81 -12.88 -9.52
C GLN A 235 13.11 -14.25 -9.50
N GLY A 236 11.91 -14.36 -10.04
CA GLY A 236 11.13 -15.59 -10.07
C GLY A 236 10.66 -16.06 -8.69
N ASP A 237 10.45 -15.14 -7.75
CA ASP A 237 10.03 -15.46 -6.38
C ASP A 237 8.57 -15.96 -6.37
N ASP A 238 8.39 -17.27 -6.28
CA ASP A 238 7.10 -17.98 -6.35
C ASP A 238 6.12 -17.61 -5.23
N LYS A 239 6.61 -17.00 -4.13
CA LYS A 239 5.78 -16.52 -3.01
C LYS A 239 5.17 -15.14 -3.28
N LEU A 240 5.67 -14.43 -4.29
CA LEU A 240 5.21 -13.09 -4.66
C LEU A 240 4.56 -13.02 -6.05
N GLN A 241 4.45 -14.13 -6.76
CA GLN A 241 3.83 -14.23 -8.08
C GLN A 241 2.28 -14.18 -8.02
N ASN A 242 1.73 -13.32 -7.20
CA ASN A 242 0.29 -13.17 -7.01
C ASN A 242 -0.20 -11.84 -7.58
N PRO A 243 -1.42 -11.79 -8.18
CA PRO A 243 -2.01 -10.52 -8.59
C PRO A 243 -2.25 -9.61 -7.38
N MET A 244 -2.24 -8.30 -7.61
CA MET A 244 -2.41 -7.30 -6.56
C MET A 244 -3.79 -6.64 -6.61
N ILE A 245 -4.32 -6.28 -5.44
CA ILE A 245 -5.55 -5.52 -5.24
C ILE A 245 -5.26 -4.25 -4.45
N ASN A 246 -5.90 -3.13 -4.81
CA ASN A 246 -5.73 -1.86 -4.12
C ASN A 246 -7.08 -1.21 -3.80
N ASN A 247 -7.29 -0.84 -2.53
CA ASN A 247 -8.49 -0.13 -2.09
C ASN A 247 -8.31 1.39 -2.24
N LEU A 248 -8.35 1.85 -3.49
CA LEU A 248 -8.12 3.24 -3.86
C LEU A 248 -9.26 4.16 -3.43
N GLY A 249 -10.51 3.73 -3.63
CA GLY A 249 -11.68 4.53 -3.31
C GLY A 249 -11.68 4.98 -1.85
N ASN A 250 -11.39 4.06 -0.93
CA ASN A 250 -11.32 4.37 0.49
C ASN A 250 -10.24 5.44 0.82
N GLU A 251 -9.11 5.43 0.13
CA GLU A 251 -8.02 6.36 0.41
C GLU A 251 -8.23 7.74 -0.24
N VAL A 252 -8.72 7.81 -1.47
CA VAL A 252 -8.95 9.09 -2.16
C VAL A 252 -10.07 9.89 -1.48
N TRP A 253 -11.21 9.24 -1.23
CA TRP A 253 -12.39 9.94 -0.69
C TRP A 253 -12.26 10.30 0.80
N LYS A 254 -11.22 9.84 1.50
CA LYS A 254 -10.80 10.34 2.82
C LYS A 254 -9.95 11.61 2.74
N CYS A 255 -9.27 11.87 1.62
CA CYS A 255 -8.38 13.01 1.48
C CYS A 255 -9.14 14.32 1.75
N LYS A 256 -8.44 15.26 2.38
CA LYS A 256 -8.99 16.57 2.70
C LYS A 256 -9.45 17.28 1.43
N GLU A 257 -8.65 17.22 0.38
CA GLU A 257 -8.91 17.86 -0.91
C GLU A 257 -10.16 17.32 -1.60
N ALA A 258 -10.49 16.04 -1.42
CA ALA A 258 -11.72 15.45 -1.94
C ALA A 258 -12.99 15.89 -1.19
N LYS A 259 -12.83 16.39 0.06
CA LYS A 259 -13.93 16.78 0.96
C LYS A 259 -14.15 18.28 1.06
N LEU A 260 -13.16 19.11 0.68
CA LEU A 260 -13.24 20.57 0.77
C LEU A 260 -14.32 21.11 -0.19
N THR A 261 -15.12 22.03 0.32
CA THR A 261 -16.13 22.75 -0.45
C THR A 261 -15.48 23.84 -1.31
N VAL A 262 -16.28 24.53 -2.12
CA VAL A 262 -15.80 25.69 -2.90
C VAL A 262 -15.47 26.85 -2.00
N GLU A 263 -16.24 27.04 -0.92
CA GLU A 263 -16.03 28.11 0.04
C GLU A 263 -14.72 27.92 0.81
N ASP A 264 -14.35 26.65 1.10
CA ASP A 264 -13.15 26.33 1.85
C ASP A 264 -11.87 26.40 1.02
N ALA A 265 -11.96 26.10 -0.29
CA ALA A 265 -10.79 26.05 -1.18
C ALA A 265 -11.21 26.34 -2.64
N PRO A 266 -11.61 27.58 -2.96
CA PRO A 266 -12.03 27.93 -4.32
C PRO A 266 -10.91 27.78 -5.35
N GLU A 267 -9.66 27.91 -4.95
CA GLU A 267 -8.49 27.74 -5.81
C GLU A 267 -8.32 26.31 -6.34
N LEU A 268 -8.92 25.32 -5.68
CA LEU A 268 -8.87 23.92 -6.11
C LEU A 268 -9.96 23.57 -7.16
N GLY A 269 -10.79 24.51 -7.54
CA GLY A 269 -11.81 24.31 -8.56
C GLY A 269 -13.05 23.57 -8.06
N ASP A 270 -13.81 23.03 -9.01
CA ASP A 270 -15.05 22.31 -8.76
C ASP A 270 -14.82 21.06 -7.90
N PRO A 271 -15.46 20.92 -6.72
CA PRO A 271 -15.22 19.82 -5.79
C PRO A 271 -15.54 18.44 -6.35
N GLU A 272 -16.62 18.31 -7.12
CA GLU A 272 -17.03 17.03 -7.72
C GLU A 272 -16.03 16.59 -8.79
N LYS A 273 -15.68 17.46 -9.74
CA LYS A 273 -14.69 17.15 -10.77
C LYS A 273 -13.32 16.86 -10.18
N ARG A 274 -12.92 17.64 -9.18
CA ARG A 274 -11.63 17.45 -8.49
C ARG A 274 -11.54 16.07 -7.87
N ALA A 275 -12.53 15.65 -7.08
CA ALA A 275 -12.52 14.37 -6.41
C ALA A 275 -12.58 13.19 -7.41
N ILE A 276 -13.39 13.29 -8.47
CA ILE A 276 -13.42 12.33 -9.57
C ILE A 276 -12.04 12.19 -10.23
N LEU A 277 -11.38 13.32 -10.54
CA LEU A 277 -10.05 13.30 -11.16
C LEU A 277 -8.98 12.77 -10.22
N MET A 278 -9.05 13.06 -8.92
CA MET A 278 -8.13 12.49 -7.93
C MET A 278 -8.22 10.96 -7.92
N GLU A 279 -9.43 10.40 -7.92
CA GLU A 279 -9.61 8.95 -7.95
C GLU A 279 -9.14 8.35 -9.29
N ALA A 280 -9.45 8.99 -10.42
CA ALA A 280 -9.01 8.51 -11.73
C ALA A 280 -7.49 8.55 -11.91
N VAL A 281 -6.80 9.61 -11.45
CA VAL A 281 -5.34 9.74 -11.52
C VAL A 281 -4.67 8.71 -10.60
N GLY A 282 -5.21 8.52 -9.38
CA GLY A 282 -4.76 7.46 -8.49
C GLY A 282 -4.90 6.08 -9.12
N ALA A 283 -6.03 5.81 -9.77
CA ALA A 283 -6.28 4.56 -10.48
C ALA A 283 -5.20 4.29 -11.55
N VAL A 284 -4.90 5.29 -12.39
CA VAL A 284 -3.84 5.18 -13.41
C VAL A 284 -2.49 4.84 -12.78
N SER A 285 -2.14 5.52 -11.68
CA SER A 285 -0.87 5.27 -10.99
C SER A 285 -0.77 3.83 -10.48
N TYR A 286 -1.81 3.33 -9.82
CA TYR A 286 -1.83 1.95 -9.31
C TYR A 286 -1.87 0.89 -10.41
N LEU A 287 -2.56 1.16 -11.53
CA LEU A 287 -2.55 0.29 -12.70
C LEU A 287 -1.14 0.15 -13.28
N LEU A 288 -0.42 1.25 -13.42
CA LEU A 288 0.97 1.26 -13.90
C LEU A 288 1.93 0.57 -12.92
N ALA A 289 1.63 0.58 -11.62
CA ALA A 289 2.40 -0.14 -10.61
C ALA A 289 2.10 -1.64 -10.54
N GLY A 290 1.05 -2.14 -11.25
CA GLY A 290 0.73 -3.56 -11.36
C GLY A 290 -0.52 -4.02 -10.63
N SER A 291 -1.43 -3.11 -10.28
CA SER A 291 -2.74 -3.50 -9.74
C SER A 291 -3.53 -4.32 -10.75
N SER A 292 -3.97 -5.50 -10.35
CA SER A 292 -4.85 -6.37 -11.14
C SER A 292 -6.34 -6.15 -10.81
N ILE A 293 -6.62 -5.66 -9.60
CA ILE A 293 -7.96 -5.29 -9.14
C ILE A 293 -7.88 -3.92 -8.47
N LEU A 294 -8.66 -2.96 -8.97
CA LEU A 294 -8.84 -1.66 -8.32
C LEU A 294 -10.21 -1.59 -7.65
N ILE A 295 -10.24 -1.16 -6.39
CA ILE A 295 -11.47 -0.85 -5.68
C ILE A 295 -11.70 0.65 -5.80
N MET A 296 -12.80 1.05 -6.42
CA MET A 296 -13.15 2.44 -6.70
C MET A 296 -14.61 2.73 -6.32
N ARG A 297 -14.92 4.00 -6.07
CA ARG A 297 -16.24 4.43 -5.62
C ARG A 297 -17.07 5.12 -6.69
N HIS A 298 -16.50 6.13 -7.36
CA HIS A 298 -17.29 7.01 -8.20
C HIS A 298 -17.41 6.48 -9.64
N PRO A 299 -18.63 6.36 -10.22
CA PRO A 299 -18.82 5.78 -11.55
C PRO A 299 -18.10 6.56 -12.67
N GLU A 300 -17.97 7.88 -12.58
CA GLU A 300 -17.24 8.67 -13.57
C GLU A 300 -15.71 8.42 -13.49
N SER A 301 -15.14 8.26 -12.28
CA SER A 301 -13.74 7.87 -12.11
C SER A 301 -13.48 6.49 -12.70
N ILE A 302 -14.40 5.56 -12.48
CA ILE A 302 -14.35 4.20 -13.01
C ILE A 302 -14.38 4.21 -14.54
N LYS A 303 -15.24 5.02 -15.14
CA LYS A 303 -15.33 5.19 -16.60
C LYS A 303 -14.00 5.71 -17.19
N LEU A 304 -13.37 6.69 -16.54
CA LEU A 304 -12.05 7.19 -16.95
C LEU A 304 -10.97 6.12 -16.82
N ALA A 305 -10.94 5.38 -15.71
CA ALA A 305 -9.98 4.31 -15.49
C ALA A 305 -10.17 3.13 -16.47
N LYS A 306 -11.41 2.74 -16.77
CA LYS A 306 -11.70 1.74 -17.82
C LYS A 306 -11.21 2.21 -19.19
N SER A 307 -11.46 3.48 -19.55
CA SER A 307 -10.97 4.04 -20.81
C SER A 307 -9.43 3.98 -20.91
N PHE A 308 -8.73 4.21 -19.80
CA PHE A 308 -7.28 4.08 -19.74
C PHE A 308 -6.82 2.63 -19.91
N ILE A 309 -7.46 1.67 -19.23
CA ILE A 309 -7.16 0.24 -19.37
C ILE A 309 -7.34 -0.20 -20.83
N ASP A 310 -8.46 0.18 -21.43
CA ASP A 310 -8.77 -0.19 -22.82
C ASP A 310 -7.77 0.43 -23.80
N LEU A 311 -7.44 1.72 -23.63
CA LEU A 311 -6.46 2.43 -24.46
C LEU A 311 -5.10 1.74 -24.45
N LEU A 312 -4.60 1.33 -23.27
CA LEU A 312 -3.30 0.69 -23.16
C LEU A 312 -3.31 -0.80 -23.55
N SER A 313 -4.45 -1.49 -23.41
CA SER A 313 -4.57 -2.91 -23.73
C SER A 313 -4.91 -3.18 -25.18
N GLU A 314 -5.76 -2.35 -25.79
CA GLU A 314 -6.32 -2.57 -27.12
C GLU A 314 -5.94 -1.49 -28.13
N GLY A 315 -5.34 -0.39 -27.65
CA GLY A 315 -5.10 0.79 -28.47
C GLY A 315 -6.35 1.67 -28.61
N GLY A 316 -6.28 2.67 -29.48
CA GLY A 316 -7.37 3.61 -29.69
C GLY A 316 -6.92 5.06 -29.54
N SER A 317 -7.87 5.96 -29.28
CA SER A 317 -7.61 7.39 -29.15
C SER A 317 -8.16 7.94 -27.82
N ALA A 318 -7.32 8.68 -27.08
CA ALA A 318 -7.79 9.42 -25.91
C ALA A 318 -8.83 10.50 -26.25
N MET A 319 -8.97 10.87 -27.51
CA MET A 319 -9.99 11.83 -27.99
C MET A 319 -11.41 11.26 -27.93
N ASP A 320 -11.54 9.94 -27.86
CA ASP A 320 -12.84 9.23 -27.81
C ASP A 320 -13.38 9.09 -26.38
N VAL A 321 -12.61 9.55 -25.38
CA VAL A 321 -13.02 9.49 -23.96
C VAL A 321 -14.11 10.51 -23.69
N ALA A 322 -15.27 10.04 -23.23
CA ALA A 322 -16.38 10.91 -22.92
C ALA A 322 -16.07 11.83 -21.72
N PRO A 323 -16.54 13.09 -21.73
CA PRO A 323 -16.32 14.01 -20.63
C PRO A 323 -17.00 13.54 -19.33
N ILE A 324 -16.53 14.06 -18.21
CA ILE A 324 -17.13 13.82 -16.88
C ILE A 324 -18.55 14.38 -16.86
N THR A 325 -19.50 13.54 -16.45
CA THR A 325 -20.89 13.92 -16.24
C THR A 325 -21.09 14.27 -14.76
N LYS A 326 -21.35 15.54 -14.47
CA LYS A 326 -21.63 16.01 -13.13
C LYS A 326 -23.02 15.62 -12.65
N ARG A 327 -23.14 15.42 -11.35
CA ARG A 327 -24.41 15.17 -10.64
C ARG A 327 -24.81 16.30 -9.69
N LEU A 328 -23.83 17.07 -9.25
CA LEU A 328 -24.03 18.27 -8.44
C LEU A 328 -24.13 19.50 -9.32
N ASP A 329 -24.61 20.61 -8.74
CA ASP A 329 -24.77 21.88 -9.43
C ASP A 329 -23.40 22.39 -9.95
N ASP A 330 -23.46 23.13 -11.08
CA ASP A 330 -22.26 23.77 -11.62
C ASP A 330 -21.79 24.90 -10.70
N VAL A 331 -20.48 24.97 -10.52
CA VAL A 331 -19.82 25.98 -9.70
C VAL A 331 -19.11 26.98 -10.61
N GLU A 332 -19.46 28.27 -10.47
CA GLU A 332 -18.72 29.36 -11.12
C GLU A 332 -17.64 29.88 -10.14
N ILE A 333 -16.38 29.82 -10.56
CA ILE A 333 -15.24 30.29 -9.76
C ILE A 333 -14.53 31.38 -10.54
N ASP A 334 -14.39 32.55 -9.90
CA ASP A 334 -13.58 33.64 -10.46
C ASP A 334 -12.09 33.43 -10.17
N PHE A 335 -11.43 32.59 -10.97
CA PHE A 335 -9.98 32.35 -10.86
C PHE A 335 -9.16 33.61 -11.12
N ALA A 336 -9.68 34.58 -11.88
CA ALA A 336 -8.97 35.83 -12.13
C ALA A 336 -8.91 36.69 -10.85
N GLY A 337 -10.00 36.70 -10.08
CA GLY A 337 -10.05 37.40 -8.78
C GLY A 337 -9.22 36.71 -7.70
N LEU A 338 -9.03 35.38 -7.78
CA LEU A 338 -8.18 34.59 -6.88
C LEU A 338 -6.69 34.67 -7.22
N ALA A 339 -6.34 35.02 -8.46
CA ALA A 339 -4.96 35.10 -8.87
C ALA A 339 -4.25 36.26 -8.16
N PRO A 340 -3.01 36.07 -7.68
CA PRO A 340 -2.23 37.17 -7.15
C PRO A 340 -2.02 38.25 -8.21
N ALA A 341 -2.02 39.52 -7.79
CA ALA A 341 -1.74 40.62 -8.71
C ALA A 341 -0.40 40.37 -9.40
N VAL A 342 -0.39 40.53 -10.73
CA VAL A 342 0.82 40.33 -11.52
C VAL A 342 1.83 41.40 -11.14
N ASP A 343 2.93 41.01 -10.55
CA ASP A 343 4.07 41.90 -10.32
C ASP A 343 4.92 41.96 -11.59
N LEU A 344 4.81 43.07 -12.31
CA LEU A 344 5.56 43.33 -13.52
C LEU A 344 6.90 44.05 -13.24
N THR A 345 7.26 44.22 -11.96
CA THR A 345 8.56 44.76 -11.60
C THR A 345 9.63 43.74 -11.96
N ILE A 346 10.39 44.04 -13.01
CA ILE A 346 11.62 43.31 -13.32
C ILE A 346 12.63 43.73 -12.26
N GLU A 347 12.80 42.93 -11.23
CA GLU A 347 13.93 43.07 -10.34
C GLU A 347 15.18 42.89 -11.20
N GLU A 348 15.94 43.98 -11.42
CA GLU A 348 17.31 43.85 -11.93
C GLU A 348 18.01 42.85 -11.02
N GLU A 349 18.43 41.70 -11.56
CA GLU A 349 19.22 40.73 -10.82
C GLU A 349 20.41 41.46 -10.19
N LYS A 350 20.27 41.87 -8.94
CA LYS A 350 21.41 42.22 -8.13
C LYS A 350 22.32 41.02 -8.18
N LYS A 351 23.39 41.09 -8.99
CA LYS A 351 24.43 40.07 -9.08
C LYS A 351 24.70 39.63 -7.65
N LYS A 352 24.19 38.46 -7.29
CA LYS A 352 24.54 37.82 -6.01
C LYS A 352 26.05 37.87 -5.92
N PRO A 353 26.65 38.48 -4.90
CA PRO A 353 28.09 38.46 -4.75
C PRO A 353 28.49 36.99 -4.83
N ALA A 354 29.48 36.71 -5.70
CA ALA A 354 29.98 35.35 -5.89
C ALA A 354 30.17 34.73 -4.51
N PRO A 355 29.70 33.50 -4.27
CA PRO A 355 29.85 32.90 -2.97
C PRO A 355 31.33 32.96 -2.61
N ALA A 356 31.65 33.69 -1.54
CA ALA A 356 32.98 33.74 -1.00
C ALA A 356 33.43 32.28 -0.85
N LYS A 357 34.53 31.92 -1.52
CA LYS A 357 35.16 30.61 -1.40
C LYS A 357 35.24 30.35 0.11
N LYS A 358 34.38 29.50 0.65
CA LYS A 358 34.55 29.00 2.00
C LYS A 358 35.95 28.44 2.06
N ALA A 359 36.79 29.08 2.84
CA ALA A 359 38.10 28.57 3.18
C ALA A 359 37.88 27.14 3.62
N ALA A 360 38.62 26.20 3.04
CA ALA A 360 38.59 24.80 3.41
C ALA A 360 38.76 24.75 4.94
N PRO A 361 37.95 23.94 5.65
CA PRO A 361 38.14 23.82 7.08
C PRO A 361 39.55 23.31 7.33
N ALA A 362 40.32 24.06 8.13
CA ALA A 362 41.63 23.66 8.59
C ALA A 362 41.54 22.23 9.13
N LYS A 363 42.31 21.31 8.54
CA LYS A 363 42.51 19.98 9.07
C LYS A 363 42.89 20.12 10.53
N LYS A 364 42.01 19.75 11.43
CA LYS A 364 42.41 19.47 12.80
C LYS A 364 43.41 18.32 12.74
N GLU A 365 44.64 18.63 13.12
CA GLU A 365 45.67 17.61 13.34
C GLU A 365 45.14 16.55 14.30
N ALA A 366 45.10 15.32 13.84
CA ALA A 366 44.87 14.17 14.67
C ALA A 366 46.08 14.03 15.64
N PRO A 367 45.87 13.58 16.88
CA PRO A 367 46.98 13.37 17.83
C PRO A 367 47.95 12.37 17.22
N LYS A 368 49.24 12.71 17.22
CA LYS A 368 50.33 11.85 16.82
C LYS A 368 50.28 10.55 17.64
N ALA A 369 49.94 9.46 16.99
CA ALA A 369 50.23 8.12 17.51
C ALA A 369 51.74 7.92 17.47
N ALA A 370 52.27 7.47 18.59
CA ALA A 370 53.68 7.15 18.75
C ALA A 370 54.13 6.09 17.72
N THR A 371 55.21 6.42 17.05
CA THR A 371 55.89 5.55 16.08
C THR A 371 56.53 4.36 16.82
N PRO A 372 56.28 3.12 16.42
CA PRO A 372 57.17 2.02 16.79
C PRO A 372 58.47 2.11 15.97
N ALA A 373 59.59 1.89 16.64
CA ALA A 373 60.91 1.89 16.05
C ALA A 373 61.07 0.83 14.94
N PRO A 374 61.89 1.08 13.93
CA PRO A 374 62.03 0.18 12.80
C PRO A 374 62.88 -1.02 13.16
N GLU A 375 62.36 -2.17 12.91
CA GLU A 375 63.08 -3.44 12.92
C GLU A 375 64.01 -3.51 11.70
N LYS A 376 65.29 -3.62 11.93
CA LYS A 376 66.31 -3.71 10.88
C LYS A 376 66.28 -5.09 10.24
N ALA A 377 65.96 -5.11 8.98
CA ALA A 377 66.33 -6.20 8.09
C ALA A 377 67.86 -6.22 7.89
N ALA A 378 68.46 -7.34 8.07
CA ALA A 378 69.75 -7.64 7.51
C ALA A 378 69.83 -9.13 7.14
N ALA A 379 69.89 -9.36 5.86
CA ALA A 379 70.41 -10.61 5.27
C ALA A 379 71.84 -10.35 4.80
N PRO A 380 72.55 -11.28 4.19
CA PRO A 380 73.37 -12.36 4.82
C PRO A 380 74.80 -12.21 4.37
N LYS A 381 75.75 -12.79 5.06
CA LYS A 381 77.03 -13.27 4.44
C LYS A 381 77.69 -14.41 5.20
N ALA A 382 78.10 -15.33 4.39
CA ALA A 382 78.74 -16.55 4.61
C ALA A 382 80.23 -16.43 5.13
N GLU A 383 80.72 -17.56 5.51
CA GLU A 383 82.17 -18.03 5.54
C GLU A 383 82.84 -17.92 6.87
N VAL A 384 83.25 -18.98 7.40
CA VAL A 384 84.44 -19.84 7.29
C VAL A 384 84.57 -20.73 8.53
N ALA A 385 84.79 -22.03 8.30
CA ALA A 385 85.19 -22.98 9.28
C ALA A 385 86.68 -22.78 9.69
N PRO A 386 87.20 -23.30 10.83
CA PRO A 386 87.67 -24.66 10.84
C PRO A 386 87.46 -25.46 12.17
N ALA A 387 87.52 -26.74 11.98
CA ALA A 387 87.54 -27.82 12.96
C ALA A 387 88.86 -27.84 13.76
N PRO A 388 89.18 -28.89 14.57
CA PRO A 388 88.37 -29.87 15.31
C PRO A 388 88.91 -30.07 16.76
N LYS A 389 88.20 -30.85 17.55
CA LYS A 389 88.65 -31.80 18.59
C LYS A 389 87.52 -31.97 19.65
N GLU A 390 87.23 -33.07 20.20
CA GLU A 390 87.73 -34.39 20.43
C GLU A 390 86.58 -35.28 20.97
N ALA A 391 86.67 -36.54 20.76
CA ALA A 391 85.69 -37.59 20.98
C ALA A 391 85.28 -37.85 22.44
N ALA A 392 84.10 -38.34 22.62
CA ALA A 392 83.55 -39.53 23.32
C ALA A 392 82.37 -39.25 24.24
N PRO A 393 81.54 -40.20 24.60
CA PRO A 393 81.29 -41.49 24.00
C PRO A 393 79.80 -41.70 23.58
N VAL A 394 79.61 -42.72 22.81
CA VAL A 394 78.35 -43.24 22.27
C VAL A 394 77.32 -43.50 23.36
N ALA A 395 76.16 -42.84 23.24
CA ALA A 395 74.96 -43.20 23.96
C ALA A 395 73.94 -43.70 22.97
N ASP A 396 73.35 -44.79 23.31
CA ASP A 396 72.38 -45.66 22.64
C ASP A 396 71.35 -44.97 21.77
N PRO A 397 71.19 -45.31 20.48
CA PRO A 397 70.22 -44.68 19.55
C PRO A 397 68.76 -44.88 19.95
N GLU A 398 68.42 -45.93 20.70
CA GLU A 398 67.05 -46.23 21.14
C GLU A 398 66.56 -45.29 22.25
N ALA A 399 67.44 -44.83 23.14
CA ALA A 399 67.10 -43.90 24.21
C ALA A 399 66.89 -42.49 23.69
N GLN A 400 67.63 -42.06 22.64
CA GLN A 400 67.42 -40.74 21.99
C GLN A 400 66.15 -40.70 21.12
N ALA A 401 65.81 -41.80 20.45
CA ALA A 401 64.57 -41.90 19.68
C ALA A 401 63.33 -41.85 20.59
N LYS A 402 63.39 -42.48 21.76
CA LYS A 402 62.31 -42.51 22.73
C LYS A 402 62.11 -41.16 23.43
N ALA A 403 63.16 -40.46 23.79
CA ALA A 403 63.13 -39.13 24.39
C ALA A 403 62.65 -38.08 23.38
N LYS A 404 63.00 -38.21 22.09
CA LYS A 404 62.51 -37.31 21.02
C LYS A 404 61.04 -37.57 20.72
N ALA A 405 60.61 -38.83 20.71
CA ALA A 405 59.19 -39.16 20.51
C ALA A 405 58.28 -38.67 21.67
N GLU A 406 58.73 -38.74 22.92
CA GLU A 406 58.04 -38.22 24.09
C GLU A 406 57.98 -36.67 24.08
N ALA A 407 59.10 -36.01 23.68
CA ALA A 407 59.09 -34.54 23.53
C ALA A 407 58.16 -34.05 22.42
N ASP A 408 58.17 -34.70 21.24
CA ASP A 408 57.30 -34.38 20.11
C ASP A 408 55.82 -34.66 20.44
N ALA A 409 55.55 -35.75 21.18
CA ALA A 409 54.17 -36.05 21.65
C ALA A 409 53.69 -35.01 22.65
N LYS A 410 54.51 -34.52 23.56
CA LYS A 410 54.19 -33.49 24.53
C LYS A 410 53.93 -32.13 23.85
N VAL A 411 54.77 -31.73 22.90
CA VAL A 411 54.61 -30.51 22.13
C VAL A 411 53.34 -30.56 21.31
N LYS A 412 53.00 -31.73 20.75
CA LYS A 412 51.73 -31.89 19.98
C LYS A 412 50.49 -31.83 20.87
N ALA A 413 50.56 -32.45 22.07
CA ALA A 413 49.46 -32.38 23.04
C ALA A 413 49.24 -30.96 23.58
N ASP A 414 50.32 -30.22 23.88
CA ASP A 414 50.24 -28.84 24.33
C ASP A 414 49.71 -27.90 23.23
N ALA A 415 50.06 -28.14 21.95
CA ALA A 415 49.56 -27.40 20.81
C ALA A 415 48.05 -27.68 20.56
N GLU A 416 47.61 -28.94 20.68
CA GLU A 416 46.20 -29.31 20.57
C GLU A 416 45.37 -28.73 21.73
N ALA A 417 45.88 -28.77 22.95
CA ALA A 417 45.23 -28.19 24.12
C ALA A 417 45.08 -26.66 23.98
N LYS A 418 46.10 -25.97 23.47
CA LYS A 418 46.04 -24.53 23.21
C LYS A 418 45.08 -24.18 22.08
N ALA A 419 45.09 -24.91 20.97
CA ALA A 419 44.18 -24.73 19.87
C ALA A 419 42.72 -24.93 20.28
N LYS A 420 42.46 -25.91 21.17
CA LYS A 420 41.11 -26.16 21.70
C LYS A 420 40.66 -25.06 22.64
N ALA A 421 41.54 -24.55 23.50
CA ALA A 421 41.23 -23.42 24.38
C ALA A 421 40.98 -22.11 23.59
N ASP A 422 41.78 -21.84 22.54
CA ASP A 422 41.58 -20.67 21.66
C ASP A 422 40.28 -20.78 20.87
N ALA A 423 39.89 -21.97 20.41
CA ALA A 423 38.61 -22.21 19.73
C ALA A 423 37.40 -22.02 20.67
N GLU A 424 37.48 -22.55 21.91
CA GLU A 424 36.43 -22.36 22.91
C GLU A 424 36.29 -20.88 23.32
N ALA A 425 37.39 -20.14 23.46
CA ALA A 425 37.40 -18.73 23.76
C ALA A 425 36.75 -17.91 22.62
N LYS A 426 37.02 -18.28 21.36
CA LYS A 426 36.45 -17.62 20.19
C LYS A 426 34.94 -17.86 20.08
N VAL A 427 34.47 -19.08 20.28
CA VAL A 427 33.03 -19.42 20.28
C VAL A 427 32.30 -18.68 21.40
N LYS A 428 32.92 -18.58 22.59
CA LYS A 428 32.33 -17.84 23.70
C LYS A 428 32.25 -16.34 23.41
N ALA A 429 33.29 -15.75 22.82
CA ALA A 429 33.29 -14.33 22.44
C ALA A 429 32.25 -14.02 21.35
N GLU A 430 32.06 -14.90 20.38
CA GLU A 430 31.03 -14.78 19.35
C GLU A 430 29.60 -14.91 19.94
N ALA A 431 29.43 -15.83 20.90
CA ALA A 431 28.14 -15.99 21.59
C ALA A 431 27.78 -14.75 22.44
N ASP A 432 28.75 -14.22 23.19
CA ASP A 432 28.58 -13.02 24.00
C ASP A 432 28.32 -11.77 23.13
N ALA A 433 28.99 -11.64 21.98
CA ALA A 433 28.74 -10.56 21.02
C ALA A 433 27.34 -10.66 20.41
N LYS A 434 26.90 -11.88 20.06
CA LYS A 434 25.54 -12.11 19.53
C LYS A 434 24.47 -11.83 20.55
N ALA A 435 24.65 -12.24 21.80
CA ALA A 435 23.73 -11.96 22.89
C ALA A 435 23.61 -10.47 23.18
N LYS A 436 24.73 -9.72 23.07
CA LYS A 436 24.70 -8.25 23.26
C LYS A 436 23.97 -7.54 22.13
N THR A 437 24.18 -7.92 20.86
CA THR A 437 23.46 -7.37 19.72
C THR A 437 21.97 -7.69 19.76
N GLU A 438 21.59 -8.87 20.20
CA GLU A 438 20.19 -9.27 20.38
C GLU A 438 19.50 -8.49 21.52
N ALA A 439 20.22 -8.24 22.63
CA ALA A 439 19.72 -7.44 23.73
C ALA A 439 19.53 -5.95 23.33
N GLU A 440 20.49 -5.39 22.57
CA GLU A 440 20.39 -4.03 22.05
C GLU A 440 19.24 -3.89 21.02
N ALA A 441 19.02 -4.88 20.16
CA ALA A 441 17.91 -4.91 19.22
C ALA A 441 16.55 -4.96 19.94
N LYS A 442 16.40 -5.83 20.95
CA LYS A 442 15.19 -5.90 21.78
C LYS A 442 14.93 -4.62 22.57
N ALA A 443 15.98 -3.97 23.07
CA ALA A 443 15.83 -2.69 23.77
C ALA A 443 15.37 -1.57 22.82
N LYS A 444 15.90 -1.53 21.59
CA LYS A 444 15.45 -0.58 20.55
C LYS A 444 14.00 -0.84 20.12
N GLU A 445 13.63 -2.09 19.94
CA GLU A 445 12.26 -2.46 19.58
C GLU A 445 11.26 -2.08 20.72
N ALA A 446 11.61 -2.35 21.96
CA ALA A 446 10.80 -1.96 23.11
C ALA A 446 10.64 -0.43 23.23
N ALA A 447 11.72 0.32 22.99
CA ALA A 447 11.67 1.79 22.99
C ALA A 447 10.83 2.34 21.82
N ALA A 448 10.89 1.74 20.64
CA ALA A 448 10.07 2.12 19.50
C ALA A 448 8.58 1.84 19.74
N LYS A 449 8.23 0.68 20.29
CA LYS A 449 6.85 0.34 20.69
C LYS A 449 6.30 1.28 21.76
N GLN A 450 7.13 1.68 22.71
CA GLN A 450 6.71 2.64 23.75
C GLN A 450 6.46 4.02 23.14
N ALA A 451 7.33 4.50 22.25
CA ALA A 451 7.15 5.78 21.58
C ALA A 451 5.89 5.79 20.68
N GLU A 452 5.62 4.69 19.99
CA GLU A 452 4.41 4.53 19.17
C GLU A 452 3.13 4.52 20.03
N ALA A 453 3.16 3.83 21.18
CA ALA A 453 2.04 3.80 22.11
C ALA A 453 1.77 5.19 22.74
N ASP A 454 2.84 5.94 23.08
CA ASP A 454 2.73 7.29 23.61
C ASP A 454 2.18 8.26 22.55
N GLU A 455 2.58 8.12 21.30
CA GLU A 455 2.07 8.92 20.18
C GLU A 455 0.60 8.58 19.86
N ALA A 456 0.23 7.29 19.87
CA ALA A 456 -1.14 6.85 19.68
C ALA A 456 -2.07 7.39 20.78
N SER A 457 -1.63 7.30 22.03
CA SER A 457 -2.37 7.85 23.18
C SER A 457 -2.57 9.37 23.07
N LYS A 458 -1.56 10.10 22.58
CA LYS A 458 -1.67 11.54 22.35
C LYS A 458 -2.64 11.89 21.23
N ARG A 459 -2.62 11.14 20.12
CA ARG A 459 -3.57 11.31 19.02
C ARG A 459 -5.00 11.05 19.47
N GLU A 460 -5.22 10.01 20.28
CA GLU A 460 -6.53 9.68 20.83
C GLU A 460 -7.06 10.77 21.76
N ALA A 461 -6.20 11.33 22.63
CA ALA A 461 -6.56 12.45 23.49
C ALA A 461 -6.91 13.72 22.69
N ASP A 462 -6.14 14.04 21.64
CA ASP A 462 -6.38 15.18 20.76
C ASP A 462 -7.70 15.01 19.97
N GLU A 463 -7.99 13.78 19.51
CA GLU A 463 -9.23 13.45 18.81
C GLU A 463 -10.46 13.56 19.72
N LEU A 464 -10.34 13.08 20.97
CA LEU A 464 -11.40 13.21 21.97
C LEU A 464 -11.71 14.69 22.27
N ALA A 465 -10.67 15.50 22.48
CA ALA A 465 -10.80 16.92 22.70
C ALA A 465 -11.45 17.64 21.51
N LEU A 466 -11.15 17.23 20.28
CA LEU A 466 -11.77 17.77 19.08
C LEU A 466 -13.25 17.36 18.96
N LYS A 467 -13.60 16.10 19.28
CA LYS A 467 -14.99 15.62 19.34
C LYS A 467 -15.81 16.41 20.35
N GLU A 468 -15.28 16.63 21.55
CA GLU A 468 -15.94 17.43 22.59
C GLU A 468 -16.15 18.89 22.16
N LYS A 469 -15.15 19.50 21.51
CA LYS A 469 -15.26 20.85 20.98
C LYS A 469 -16.35 20.95 19.91
N ARG A 470 -16.41 20.01 18.97
CA ARG A 470 -17.45 19.96 17.94
C ARG A 470 -18.84 19.69 18.53
N ALA A 471 -18.95 18.84 19.54
CA ALA A 471 -20.22 18.61 20.23
C ALA A 471 -20.72 19.89 20.95
N ALA A 472 -19.84 20.62 21.60
CA ALA A 472 -20.17 21.89 22.23
C ALA A 472 -20.58 22.97 21.23
N GLU A 473 -19.93 23.03 20.06
CA GLU A 473 -20.30 23.95 18.98
C GLU A 473 -21.67 23.59 18.37
N ARG A 474 -21.94 22.29 18.14
CA ARG A 474 -23.27 21.81 17.69
C ARG A 474 -24.38 22.13 18.70
N ALA A 475 -24.11 21.95 19.98
CA ALA A 475 -25.06 22.30 21.04
C ALA A 475 -25.36 23.81 21.06
N LYS A 476 -24.34 24.66 20.91
CA LYS A 476 -24.50 26.12 20.80
C LYS A 476 -25.31 26.52 19.53
N ALA A 477 -25.01 25.88 18.40
CA ALA A 477 -25.75 26.13 17.16
C ALA A 477 -27.21 25.65 17.23
N ALA A 478 -27.48 24.55 17.94
CA ALA A 478 -28.84 24.06 18.17
C ALA A 478 -29.66 25.02 19.04
N VAL A 479 -29.06 25.57 20.10
CA VAL A 479 -29.69 26.58 20.94
C VAL A 479 -29.95 27.87 20.16
N ALA A 480 -29.00 28.36 19.37
CA ALA A 480 -29.15 29.53 18.52
C ALA A 480 -30.26 29.35 17.43
N LYS A 481 -30.44 28.12 16.92
CA LYS A 481 -31.54 27.77 16.00
C LYS A 481 -32.89 27.70 16.68
N ALA A 482 -32.95 27.35 17.96
CA ALA A 482 -34.21 27.31 18.73
C ALA A 482 -34.74 28.71 19.07
N ASP A 483 -33.82 29.70 19.27
CA ASP A 483 -34.17 31.08 19.60
C ASP A 483 -34.37 31.99 18.38
N ALA A 484 -34.14 31.51 17.18
CA ALA A 484 -34.38 32.28 15.96
C ALA A 484 -35.90 32.44 15.71
N PRO A 485 -36.41 33.64 15.49
CA PRO A 485 -37.83 33.85 15.17
C PRO A 485 -38.16 33.07 13.89
N LYS A 486 -39.20 32.23 13.94
CA LYS A 486 -39.68 31.47 12.78
C LYS A 486 -40.05 32.47 11.67
N ALA A 487 -39.15 32.62 10.71
CA ALA A 487 -39.45 33.35 9.48
C ALA A 487 -40.55 32.59 8.74
N GLU A 488 -41.64 33.26 8.45
CA GLU A 488 -42.69 32.72 7.58
C GLU A 488 -42.07 32.37 6.22
N VAL A 489 -41.99 31.06 5.95
CA VAL A 489 -41.56 30.55 4.66
C VAL A 489 -42.60 30.97 3.63
N LYS A 490 -42.36 32.05 2.88
CA LYS A 490 -43.11 32.34 1.66
C LYS A 490 -42.88 31.17 0.71
N LYS A 491 -43.91 30.33 0.54
CA LYS A 491 -43.93 29.28 -0.46
C LYS A 491 -43.71 29.92 -1.83
N THR A 492 -42.52 29.83 -2.39
CA THR A 492 -42.26 30.15 -3.79
C THR A 492 -42.96 29.11 -4.65
N ALA A 493 -43.71 29.56 -5.64
CA ALA A 493 -44.43 28.71 -6.57
C ALA A 493 -43.42 27.70 -7.19
N ALA A 494 -43.87 26.43 -7.32
CA ALA A 494 -43.09 25.37 -7.91
C ALA A 494 -42.48 25.84 -9.25
N LYS A 495 -41.17 25.68 -9.42
CA LYS A 495 -40.48 25.93 -10.70
C LYS A 495 -41.19 25.10 -11.77
N ILE A 496 -41.81 25.74 -12.72
CA ILE A 496 -42.43 25.12 -13.91
C ILE A 496 -41.26 24.39 -14.61
N ASN A 497 -41.40 23.08 -14.80
CA ASN A 497 -40.44 22.30 -15.56
C ASN A 497 -40.51 22.77 -17.03
N LYS A 498 -39.60 23.67 -17.40
CA LYS A 498 -39.50 24.17 -18.76
C LYS A 498 -38.98 23.07 -19.67
N GLY A 499 -39.63 22.85 -20.80
CA GLY A 499 -39.19 21.94 -21.83
C GLY A 499 -37.81 22.33 -22.37
N MET A 500 -37.13 21.38 -23.03
CA MET A 500 -35.80 21.60 -23.61
C MET A 500 -35.73 22.78 -24.55
N LEU A 501 -36.82 23.01 -25.32
CA LEU A 501 -36.96 24.12 -26.25
C LEU A 501 -37.04 25.48 -25.52
N ASP A 502 -37.78 25.54 -24.41
CA ASP A 502 -37.93 26.77 -23.62
C ASP A 502 -36.61 27.15 -22.94
N ARG A 503 -35.81 26.15 -22.50
CA ARG A 503 -34.45 26.38 -21.95
C ARG A 503 -33.49 26.91 -23.01
N LEU A 504 -33.63 26.43 -24.27
CA LEU A 504 -32.81 26.89 -25.38
C LEU A 504 -33.14 28.37 -25.74
N ILE A 505 -34.43 28.73 -25.76
CA ILE A 505 -34.88 30.07 -25.98
C ILE A 505 -34.42 31.03 -24.88
N ASP A 506 -34.56 30.64 -23.59
CA ASP A 506 -34.06 31.42 -22.46
C ASP A 506 -32.55 31.65 -22.52
N ASN A 507 -31.77 30.66 -22.98
CA ASN A 507 -30.33 30.78 -23.15
C ASN A 507 -29.96 31.71 -24.33
N LEU A 508 -30.67 31.62 -25.44
CA LEU A 508 -30.46 32.50 -26.58
C LEU A 508 -30.82 33.96 -26.22
N ASP A 509 -31.90 34.19 -25.50
CA ASP A 509 -32.27 35.51 -24.99
C ASP A 509 -31.25 36.08 -24.02
N ARG A 510 -30.65 35.24 -23.19
CA ARG A 510 -29.56 35.63 -22.26
C ARG A 510 -28.29 36.03 -23.02
N ILE A 511 -27.95 35.30 -24.08
CA ILE A 511 -26.80 35.63 -24.95
C ILE A 511 -27.06 36.95 -25.70
N HIS A 512 -28.25 37.16 -26.26
CA HIS A 512 -28.58 38.41 -26.95
C HIS A 512 -28.58 39.64 -26.02
N LYS A 513 -29.04 39.49 -24.78
CA LYS A 513 -28.98 40.56 -23.76
C LYS A 513 -27.58 40.90 -23.28
N ARG A 514 -26.61 40.00 -23.48
CA ARG A 514 -25.20 40.28 -23.18
C ARG A 514 -24.41 40.84 -24.36
N ALA A 515 -24.94 40.70 -25.59
CA ALA A 515 -24.32 41.21 -26.82
C ALA A 515 -24.84 42.59 -27.25
N SER A 516 -25.92 43.07 -26.64
CA SER A 516 -26.45 44.44 -26.75
C SER A 516 -26.04 45.29 -25.55
#